data_c38bd2c35c860d54d46eace23884d8d5
#
_entry.id   c38bd2c35c860d54d46eace23884d8d5
#
_cell.length_a   1.000
_cell.length_b   1.000
_cell.length_c   1.000
_cell.angle_alpha   90.00
_cell.angle_beta   90.00
_cell.angle_gamma   90.00
#
_symmetry.space_group_name_H-M   'P 1'
#
loop_
_entity.id
_entity.type
_entity.pdbx_description
1 polymer ?
#
loop_
_entity_poly.entity_id
_entity_poly.type
_entity_poly.pdbx_seq_one_letter_code
_entity_poly.pdbx_strand_id
1 'polypeptide(L)'
;MSTWASFMVRGIIKNHPRWRESMDVTILLGSSSDLPIAQKCTKILEHFDVPYQLRVASAHRSPKFVEQIVGDAIDDGCSVFITMAGLAAALPGAVAALTTKPVIGVPCGGRVPYDSLLSIAQLPPGVPAATVGVDRGDNAGYLAVQMLALSNAKYAAALEQNKLDQIERVKSQDREVNGGA
;
A
#
# COMPACT_ATOMS: atom_id res chain seq x y z
N MET A 1 8.04 -22.27 -19.93
CA MET A 1 8.09 -20.84 -19.67
C MET A 1 6.97 -20.51 -18.69
N SER A 2 7.08 -20.20 -17.52
CA SER A 2 7.99 -19.66 -16.56
C SER A 2 7.60 -20.17 -15.16
N THR A 3 8.39 -21.07 -14.63
CA THR A 3 8.23 -21.64 -13.27
C THR A 3 8.82 -20.75 -12.17
N TRP A 4 9.52 -19.67 -12.52
CA TRP A 4 10.24 -18.82 -11.57
C TRP A 4 9.37 -17.79 -10.85
N ALA A 5 8.36 -17.20 -11.52
CA ALA A 5 7.45 -16.24 -10.89
C ALA A 5 6.55 -16.87 -9.83
N SER A 6 6.14 -18.14 -10.07
CA SER A 6 5.31 -18.90 -9.12
C SER A 6 6.06 -19.31 -7.86
N PHE A 7 7.40 -19.45 -7.94
CA PHE A 7 8.24 -19.86 -6.81
C PHE A 7 8.56 -18.71 -5.86
N MET A 8 8.82 -17.50 -6.40
CA MET A 8 9.07 -16.30 -5.57
C MET A 8 7.82 -15.86 -4.79
N VAL A 9 6.65 -15.85 -5.43
CA VAL A 9 5.39 -15.48 -4.76
C VAL A 9 5.04 -16.49 -3.65
N ARG A 10 5.26 -17.79 -3.87
CA ARG A 10 5.02 -18.83 -2.85
C ARG A 10 6.05 -18.82 -1.71
N GLY A 11 7.29 -18.39 -1.96
CA GLY A 11 8.35 -18.33 -0.94
C GLY A 11 8.16 -17.18 0.05
N ILE A 12 7.70 -16.03 -0.42
CA ILE A 12 7.43 -14.86 0.41
C ILE A 12 6.20 -15.08 1.30
N ILE A 13 5.22 -15.86 0.82
CA ILE A 13 3.94 -16.09 1.51
C ILE A 13 4.03 -17.18 2.59
N LYS A 14 4.95 -18.15 2.52
CA LYS A 14 4.92 -19.36 3.37
C LYS A 14 5.78 -19.36 4.63
N ASN A 15 6.70 -18.41 4.84
CA ASN A 15 7.70 -18.52 5.91
C ASN A 15 7.68 -17.39 6.95
N HIS A 16 6.63 -16.59 7.05
CA HIS A 16 6.52 -15.63 8.15
C HIS A 16 5.72 -16.29 9.31
N PRO A 17 6.29 -16.45 10.51
CA PRO A 17 5.63 -17.18 11.61
C PRO A 17 4.40 -16.48 12.21
N ARG A 18 3.96 -15.35 11.68
CA ARG A 18 2.86 -14.50 12.20
C ARG A 18 1.51 -14.63 11.48
N TRP A 19 1.28 -15.67 10.68
CA TRP A 19 0.05 -15.88 9.88
C TRP A 19 -1.24 -16.14 10.69
N ARG A 20 -1.22 -15.99 12.01
CA ARG A 20 -2.39 -16.13 12.91
C ARG A 20 -2.68 -14.88 13.73
N GLU A 21 -1.91 -13.78 13.53
CA GLU A 21 -2.23 -12.48 14.10
C GLU A 21 -2.92 -11.63 13.02
N SER A 22 -3.88 -10.78 13.43
CA SER A 22 -4.67 -9.92 12.52
C SER A 22 -3.80 -9.20 11.50
N MET A 23 -4.18 -9.25 10.23
CA MET A 23 -3.51 -8.50 9.16
C MET A 23 -3.95 -7.05 9.22
N ASP A 24 -3.10 -6.16 9.71
CA ASP A 24 -3.44 -4.73 9.86
C ASP A 24 -3.67 -4.04 8.51
N VAL A 25 -2.96 -4.47 7.46
CA VAL A 25 -3.02 -3.86 6.12
C VAL A 25 -3.28 -4.91 5.04
N THR A 26 -4.24 -4.63 4.16
CA THR A 26 -4.47 -5.41 2.94
C THR A 26 -4.11 -4.58 1.71
N ILE A 27 -3.15 -5.07 0.92
CA ILE A 27 -2.73 -4.47 -0.34
C ILE A 27 -3.40 -5.20 -1.50
N LEU A 28 -4.15 -4.49 -2.35
CA LEU A 28 -4.75 -5.02 -3.58
C LEU A 28 -4.13 -4.38 -4.81
N LEU A 29 -3.71 -5.21 -5.76
CA LEU A 29 -3.20 -4.79 -7.06
C LEU A 29 -4.23 -5.08 -8.15
N GLY A 30 -4.49 -4.12 -9.04
CA GLY A 30 -5.33 -4.34 -10.21
C GLY A 30 -4.72 -5.29 -11.24
N SER A 31 -3.40 -5.42 -11.21
CA SER A 31 -2.60 -6.30 -12.06
C SER A 31 -1.29 -6.70 -11.39
N SER A 32 -0.73 -7.85 -11.76
CA SER A 32 0.62 -8.24 -11.35
C SER A 32 1.73 -7.33 -11.91
N SER A 33 1.44 -6.53 -12.94
CA SER A 33 2.34 -5.48 -13.44
C SER A 33 2.66 -4.40 -12.41
N ASP A 34 1.81 -4.24 -11.40
CA ASP A 34 1.95 -3.21 -10.36
C ASP A 34 2.83 -3.67 -9.19
N LEU A 35 3.33 -4.92 -9.22
CA LEU A 35 4.22 -5.48 -8.19
C LEU A 35 5.45 -4.61 -7.87
N PRO A 36 6.15 -3.97 -8.82
CA PRO A 36 7.28 -3.11 -8.49
C PRO A 36 6.91 -1.90 -7.61
N ILE A 37 5.67 -1.39 -7.76
CA ILE A 37 5.13 -0.31 -6.93
C ILE A 37 4.76 -0.85 -5.56
N ALA A 38 4.13 -2.03 -5.51
CA ALA A 38 3.79 -2.71 -4.26
C ALA A 38 5.01 -3.04 -3.42
N GLN A 39 6.13 -3.41 -4.02
CA GLN A 39 7.38 -3.68 -3.32
C GLN A 39 7.95 -2.45 -2.60
N LYS A 40 7.70 -1.23 -3.10
CA LYS A 40 8.05 -0.01 -2.36
C LYS A 40 7.21 0.12 -1.09
N CYS A 41 5.93 -0.24 -1.16
CA CYS A 41 5.02 -0.24 -0.04
C CYS A 41 5.38 -1.29 1.01
N THR A 42 5.58 -2.55 0.58
CA THR A 42 5.87 -3.65 1.50
C THR A 42 7.16 -3.43 2.29
N LYS A 43 8.20 -2.84 1.66
CA LYS A 43 9.44 -2.46 2.35
C LYS A 43 9.19 -1.48 3.50
N ILE A 44 8.25 -0.55 3.35
CA ILE A 44 7.89 0.38 4.42
C ILE A 44 7.13 -0.35 5.53
N LEU A 45 6.14 -1.18 5.18
CA LEU A 45 5.40 -1.95 6.18
C LEU A 45 6.31 -2.90 6.95
N GLU A 46 7.25 -3.56 6.28
CA GLU A 46 8.28 -4.41 6.90
C GLU A 46 9.22 -3.61 7.83
N HIS A 47 9.63 -2.41 7.42
CA HIS A 47 10.46 -1.52 8.25
C HIS A 47 9.78 -1.15 9.58
N PHE A 48 8.46 -1.02 9.58
CA PHE A 48 7.68 -0.71 10.78
C PHE A 48 7.09 -1.95 11.47
N ASP A 49 7.44 -3.17 11.06
CA ASP A 49 6.86 -4.43 11.56
C ASP A 49 5.32 -4.47 11.46
N VAL A 50 4.72 -3.91 10.41
CA VAL A 50 3.27 -3.94 10.19
C VAL A 50 2.88 -5.22 9.47
N PRO A 51 1.99 -6.06 10.04
CA PRO A 51 1.47 -7.24 9.36
C PRO A 51 0.61 -6.85 8.16
N TYR A 52 0.86 -7.46 7.00
CA TYR A 52 0.09 -7.19 5.79
C TYR A 52 -0.13 -8.45 4.95
N GLN A 53 -1.15 -8.40 4.09
CA GLN A 53 -1.30 -9.33 2.98
C GLN A 53 -1.25 -8.58 1.64
N LEU A 54 -0.78 -9.25 0.60
CA LEU A 54 -0.71 -8.75 -0.77
C LEU A 54 -1.54 -9.65 -1.69
N ARG A 55 -2.52 -9.06 -2.37
CA ARG A 55 -3.45 -9.77 -3.26
C ARG A 55 -3.52 -9.10 -4.63
N VAL A 56 -3.86 -9.87 -5.65
CA VAL A 56 -4.10 -9.36 -7.01
C VAL A 56 -5.55 -9.63 -7.36
N ALA A 57 -6.31 -8.55 -7.64
CA ALA A 57 -7.70 -8.64 -8.08
C ALA A 57 -8.07 -7.40 -8.89
N SER A 58 -8.75 -7.59 -10.01
CA SER A 58 -9.13 -6.50 -10.91
C SER A 58 -10.59 -6.11 -10.74
N ALA A 59 -10.86 -4.84 -10.43
CA ALA A 59 -12.23 -4.34 -10.33
C ALA A 59 -13.02 -4.52 -11.64
N HIS A 60 -12.36 -4.39 -12.80
CA HIS A 60 -13.01 -4.55 -14.11
C HIS A 60 -13.20 -6.01 -14.53
N ARG A 61 -12.24 -6.91 -14.18
CA ARG A 61 -12.23 -8.29 -14.70
C ARG A 61 -12.76 -9.32 -13.69
N SER A 62 -12.69 -9.01 -12.40
CA SER A 62 -13.07 -9.93 -11.32
C SER A 62 -13.70 -9.18 -10.13
N PRO A 63 -14.80 -8.41 -10.34
CA PRO A 63 -15.38 -7.57 -9.28
C PRO A 63 -15.82 -8.37 -8.06
N LYS A 64 -16.44 -9.53 -8.25
CA LYS A 64 -16.86 -10.43 -7.14
C LYS A 64 -15.67 -10.96 -6.33
N PHE A 65 -14.51 -11.15 -6.97
CA PHE A 65 -13.31 -11.57 -6.26
C PHE A 65 -12.71 -10.42 -5.44
N VAL A 66 -12.84 -9.17 -5.90
CA VAL A 66 -12.49 -7.99 -5.07
C VAL A 66 -13.38 -7.93 -3.85
N GLU A 67 -14.71 -8.07 -4.01
CA GLU A 67 -15.68 -8.09 -2.92
C GLU A 67 -15.34 -9.18 -1.88
N GLN A 68 -15.07 -10.40 -2.34
CA GLN A 68 -14.67 -11.51 -1.47
C GLN A 68 -13.39 -11.18 -0.69
N ILE A 69 -12.33 -10.68 -1.34
CA ILE A 69 -11.06 -10.35 -0.66
C ILE A 69 -11.28 -9.26 0.39
N VAL A 70 -12.10 -8.27 0.10
CA VAL A 70 -12.38 -7.18 1.05
C VAL A 70 -13.15 -7.71 2.26
N GLY A 71 -14.15 -8.57 2.05
CA GLY A 71 -14.89 -9.24 3.13
C GLY A 71 -13.97 -10.09 4.01
N ASP A 72 -13.22 -11.00 3.40
CA ASP A 72 -12.27 -11.88 4.11
C ASP A 72 -11.26 -11.05 4.94
N ALA A 73 -10.73 -9.95 4.36
CA ALA A 73 -9.78 -9.09 5.04
C ALA A 73 -10.39 -8.36 6.25
N ILE A 74 -11.65 -7.92 6.15
CA ILE A 74 -12.36 -7.30 7.27
C ILE A 74 -12.55 -8.32 8.40
N ASP A 75 -12.95 -9.53 8.07
CA ASP A 75 -13.14 -10.62 9.03
C ASP A 75 -11.83 -11.02 9.72
N ASP A 76 -10.70 -10.93 9.00
CA ASP A 76 -9.34 -11.15 9.51
C ASP A 76 -8.78 -9.95 10.31
N GLY A 77 -9.55 -8.85 10.49
CA GLY A 77 -9.17 -7.71 11.31
C GLY A 77 -8.41 -6.60 10.59
N CYS A 78 -8.41 -6.56 9.25
CA CYS A 78 -7.78 -5.49 8.47
C CYS A 78 -8.28 -4.11 8.88
N SER A 79 -7.36 -3.19 9.12
CA SER A 79 -7.64 -1.82 9.53
C SER A 79 -7.48 -0.80 8.40
N VAL A 80 -6.63 -1.06 7.40
CA VAL A 80 -6.35 -0.16 6.28
C VAL A 80 -6.19 -0.95 4.99
N PHE A 81 -6.84 -0.49 3.92
CA PHE A 81 -6.65 -1.01 2.58
C PHE A 81 -5.71 -0.11 1.77
N ILE A 82 -4.75 -0.69 1.05
CA ILE A 82 -3.94 -0.01 0.05
C ILE A 82 -4.27 -0.63 -1.31
N THR A 83 -4.64 0.20 -2.27
CA THR A 83 -5.07 -0.25 -3.59
C THR A 83 -4.22 0.39 -4.68
N MET A 84 -3.72 -0.39 -5.61
CA MET A 84 -2.83 0.07 -6.69
C MET A 84 -3.46 -0.26 -8.04
N ALA A 85 -3.64 0.75 -8.87
CA ALA A 85 -4.24 0.57 -10.18
C ALA A 85 -3.78 1.64 -11.18
N GLY A 86 -3.64 1.24 -12.44
CA GLY A 86 -3.35 2.12 -13.57
C GLY A 86 -4.55 2.30 -14.48
N LEU A 87 -4.36 3.03 -15.58
CA LEU A 87 -5.41 3.33 -16.54
C LEU A 87 -6.62 4.02 -15.87
N ALA A 88 -7.85 3.60 -16.20
CA ALA A 88 -9.08 4.04 -15.52
C ALA A 88 -9.21 3.36 -14.14
N ALA A 89 -8.34 3.64 -13.23
CA ALA A 89 -8.05 3.00 -11.95
C ALA A 89 -9.28 2.83 -11.03
N ALA A 90 -10.20 1.93 -11.38
CA ALA A 90 -11.45 1.72 -10.66
C ALA A 90 -11.29 1.01 -9.31
N LEU A 91 -10.18 0.29 -9.09
CA LEU A 91 -10.00 -0.55 -7.90
C LEU A 91 -10.09 0.23 -6.58
N PRO A 92 -9.50 1.42 -6.40
CA PRO A 92 -9.62 2.17 -5.17
C PRO A 92 -11.06 2.56 -4.83
N GLY A 93 -11.81 3.06 -5.81
CA GLY A 93 -13.23 3.38 -5.63
C GLY A 93 -14.10 2.16 -5.37
N ALA A 94 -13.83 1.04 -6.05
CA ALA A 94 -14.54 -0.22 -5.82
C ALA A 94 -14.32 -0.74 -4.39
N VAL A 95 -13.09 -0.71 -3.88
CA VAL A 95 -12.78 -1.12 -2.50
C VAL A 95 -13.39 -0.13 -1.50
N ALA A 96 -13.28 1.18 -1.73
CA ALA A 96 -13.86 2.19 -0.84
C ALA A 96 -15.39 2.10 -0.72
N ALA A 97 -16.07 1.61 -1.76
CA ALA A 97 -17.52 1.36 -1.71
C ALA A 97 -17.91 0.10 -0.90
N LEU A 98 -16.96 -0.80 -0.63
CA LEU A 98 -17.19 -2.08 0.06
C LEU A 98 -16.85 -2.05 1.56
N THR A 99 -16.24 -0.96 2.07
CA THR A 99 -15.76 -0.91 3.45
C THR A 99 -15.89 0.49 4.05
N THR A 100 -15.98 0.54 5.37
CA THR A 100 -15.83 1.78 6.16
C THR A 100 -14.38 1.99 6.66
N LYS A 101 -13.47 1.07 6.36
CA LYS A 101 -12.05 1.21 6.70
C LYS A 101 -11.38 2.21 5.75
N PRO A 102 -10.33 2.91 6.19
CA PRO A 102 -9.56 3.78 5.31
C PRO A 102 -9.03 3.04 4.08
N VAL A 103 -9.17 3.68 2.91
CA VAL A 103 -8.61 3.19 1.63
C VAL A 103 -7.60 4.18 1.11
N ILE A 104 -6.39 3.70 0.81
CA ILE A 104 -5.32 4.48 0.20
C ILE A 104 -5.19 4.02 -1.24
N GLY A 105 -5.34 4.95 -2.19
CA GLY A 105 -5.16 4.69 -3.61
C GLY A 105 -3.79 5.13 -4.10
N VAL A 106 -3.09 4.24 -4.78
CA VAL A 106 -1.82 4.52 -5.45
C VAL A 106 -2.07 4.52 -6.95
N PRO A 107 -2.01 5.67 -7.61
CA PRO A 107 -2.08 5.74 -9.06
C PRO A 107 -0.84 5.06 -9.65
N CYS A 108 -1.03 4.05 -10.51
CA CYS A 108 0.06 3.43 -11.27
C CYS A 108 0.23 4.19 -12.59
N GLY A 109 1.46 4.66 -12.87
CA GLY A 109 1.75 5.57 -13.97
C GLY A 109 1.50 4.97 -15.35
N GLY A 110 2.47 4.24 -15.89
CA GLY A 110 2.38 3.71 -17.25
C GLY A 110 2.24 4.82 -18.31
N ARG A 111 1.37 4.59 -19.31
CA ARG A 111 1.21 5.53 -20.44
C ARG A 111 0.28 6.72 -20.15
N VAL A 112 -0.61 6.61 -19.16
CA VAL A 112 -1.66 7.60 -18.85
C VAL A 112 -1.75 7.86 -17.34
N PRO A 113 -0.69 8.44 -16.73
CA PRO A 113 -0.60 8.60 -15.29
C PRO A 113 -1.67 9.54 -14.70
N TYR A 114 -2.11 10.53 -15.47
CA TYR A 114 -3.15 11.45 -15.01
C TYR A 114 -4.53 10.81 -14.95
N ASP A 115 -4.82 9.85 -15.85
CA ASP A 115 -6.10 9.13 -15.84
C ASP A 115 -6.22 8.30 -14.56
N SER A 116 -5.18 7.59 -14.18
CA SER A 116 -5.18 6.81 -12.92
C SER A 116 -5.28 7.71 -11.69
N LEU A 117 -4.56 8.83 -11.68
CA LEU A 117 -4.62 9.82 -10.58
C LEU A 117 -6.03 10.40 -10.44
N LEU A 118 -6.63 10.88 -11.53
CA LEU A 118 -7.95 11.49 -11.50
C LEU A 118 -9.05 10.48 -11.18
N SER A 119 -8.95 9.24 -11.67
CA SER A 119 -9.89 8.15 -11.37
C SER A 119 -9.94 7.83 -9.88
N ILE A 120 -8.83 8.00 -9.15
CA ILE A 120 -8.75 7.74 -7.72
C ILE A 120 -9.16 8.98 -6.90
N ALA A 121 -8.70 10.16 -7.31
CA ALA A 121 -8.91 11.39 -6.55
C ALA A 121 -10.35 11.92 -6.65
N GLN A 122 -11.04 11.70 -7.78
CA GLN A 122 -12.36 12.26 -8.05
C GLN A 122 -13.49 11.25 -7.79
N LEU A 123 -13.54 10.70 -6.59
CA LEU A 123 -14.62 9.82 -6.17
C LEU A 123 -15.83 10.64 -5.66
N PRO A 124 -17.05 10.07 -5.75
CA PRO A 124 -18.26 10.75 -5.32
C PRO A 124 -18.31 10.95 -3.80
N PRO A 125 -19.12 11.90 -3.28
CA PRO A 125 -19.35 12.09 -1.86
C PRO A 125 -19.78 10.80 -1.18
N GLY A 126 -19.19 10.51 -0.01
CA GLY A 126 -19.46 9.31 0.77
C GLY A 126 -18.60 8.08 0.43
N VAL A 127 -17.77 8.15 -0.62
CA VAL A 127 -16.85 7.08 -1.02
C VAL A 127 -15.41 7.64 -1.11
N PRO A 128 -14.78 8.01 0.00
CA PRO A 128 -13.45 8.62 -0.02
C PRO A 128 -12.34 7.58 -0.20
N ALA A 129 -11.28 7.96 -0.94
CA ALA A 129 -9.99 7.28 -0.91
C ALA A 129 -8.87 8.33 -0.76
N ALA A 130 -7.92 8.10 0.14
CA ALA A 130 -6.73 8.94 0.26
C ALA A 130 -5.80 8.66 -0.93
N THR A 131 -5.47 9.68 -1.73
CA THR A 131 -4.64 9.51 -2.93
C THR A 131 -3.22 9.96 -2.65
N VAL A 132 -2.24 9.09 -2.89
CA VAL A 132 -0.81 9.43 -2.85
C VAL A 132 -0.30 9.76 -4.26
N GLY A 133 0.96 10.18 -4.37
CA GLY A 133 1.57 10.47 -5.68
C GLY A 133 1.64 9.25 -6.60
N VAL A 134 1.76 9.49 -7.91
CA VAL A 134 1.90 8.45 -8.93
C VAL A 134 3.13 7.59 -8.62
N ASP A 135 2.97 6.26 -8.65
CA ASP A 135 3.99 5.25 -8.35
C ASP A 135 4.62 5.34 -6.94
N ARG A 136 3.96 6.08 -6.01
CA ARG A 136 4.44 6.27 -4.64
C ARG A 136 3.86 5.22 -3.68
N GLY A 137 4.13 3.94 -3.97
CA GLY A 137 3.81 2.85 -3.06
C GLY A 137 4.46 3.01 -1.67
N ASP A 138 5.65 3.59 -1.60
CA ASP A 138 6.33 3.96 -0.35
C ASP A 138 5.48 4.91 0.51
N ASN A 139 4.99 6.00 -0.07
CA ASN A 139 4.14 6.95 0.66
C ASN A 139 2.80 6.32 1.08
N ALA A 140 2.26 5.37 0.33
CA ALA A 140 1.09 4.62 0.76
C ALA A 140 1.37 3.76 2.00
N GLY A 141 2.55 3.12 2.06
CA GLY A 141 3.01 2.41 3.25
C GLY A 141 3.14 3.34 4.45
N TYR A 142 3.83 4.48 4.32
CA TYR A 142 3.93 5.47 5.39
C TYR A 142 2.56 5.97 5.87
N LEU A 143 1.65 6.31 4.94
CA LEU A 143 0.31 6.80 5.30
C LEU A 143 -0.50 5.72 6.04
N ALA A 144 -0.40 4.46 5.65
CA ALA A 144 -1.03 3.36 6.39
C ALA A 144 -0.48 3.24 7.82
N VAL A 145 0.86 3.33 8.00
CA VAL A 145 1.47 3.32 9.33
C VAL A 145 1.00 4.53 10.16
N GLN A 146 0.89 5.73 9.55
CA GLN A 146 0.35 6.92 10.23
C GLN A 146 -1.10 6.72 10.69
N MET A 147 -1.95 6.11 9.86
CA MET A 147 -3.34 5.79 10.25
C MET A 147 -3.38 4.80 11.42
N LEU A 148 -2.56 3.76 11.40
CA LEU A 148 -2.44 2.78 12.49
C LEU A 148 -1.89 3.41 13.78
N ALA A 149 -0.98 4.38 13.66
CA ALA A 149 -0.37 5.09 14.77
C ALA A 149 -1.37 5.92 15.60
N LEU A 150 -2.54 6.27 15.05
CA LEU A 150 -3.58 6.98 15.78
C LEU A 150 -4.10 6.19 17.00
N SER A 151 -3.98 4.86 16.98
CA SER A 151 -4.41 3.97 18.05
C SER A 151 -3.30 3.05 18.58
N ASN A 152 -2.07 3.13 18.03
CA ASN A 152 -0.96 2.27 18.40
C ASN A 152 0.31 3.09 18.67
N ALA A 153 0.64 3.23 19.97
CA ALA A 153 1.80 4.02 20.43
C ALA A 153 3.15 3.48 19.91
N LYS A 154 3.27 2.17 19.62
CA LYS A 154 4.49 1.59 19.03
C LYS A 154 4.76 2.20 17.66
N TYR A 155 3.73 2.27 16.81
CA TYR A 155 3.88 2.86 15.48
C TYR A 155 4.11 4.38 15.54
N ALA A 156 3.45 5.08 16.48
CA ALA A 156 3.66 6.51 16.67
C ALA A 156 5.14 6.82 17.02
N ALA A 157 5.70 6.14 18.01
CA ALA A 157 7.11 6.32 18.40
C ALA A 157 8.08 5.96 17.25
N ALA A 158 7.81 4.88 16.52
CA ALA A 158 8.64 4.47 15.38
C ALA A 158 8.62 5.50 14.24
N LEU A 159 7.46 6.14 13.97
CA LEU A 159 7.35 7.22 12.98
C LEU A 159 8.12 8.47 13.41
N GLU A 160 8.07 8.85 14.69
CA GLU A 160 8.85 9.97 15.22
C GLU A 160 10.36 9.72 15.05
N GLN A 161 10.84 8.54 15.43
CA GLN A 161 12.24 8.17 15.23
C GLN A 161 12.63 8.19 13.74
N ASN A 162 11.81 7.60 12.87
CA ASN A 162 12.05 7.62 11.42
C ASN A 162 12.13 9.05 10.87
N LYS A 163 11.33 9.98 11.41
CA LYS A 163 11.39 11.40 11.01
C LYS A 163 12.72 12.03 11.38
N LEU A 164 13.24 11.75 12.57
CA LEU A 164 14.57 12.22 13.01
C LEU A 164 15.68 11.65 12.11
N ASP A 165 15.61 10.36 11.81
CA ASP A 165 16.58 9.68 10.94
C ASP A 165 16.59 10.27 9.52
N GLN A 166 15.42 10.62 8.98
CA GLN A 166 15.32 11.32 7.70
C GLN A 166 16.01 12.69 7.71
N ILE A 167 15.83 13.47 8.79
CA ILE A 167 16.47 14.78 8.96
C ILE A 167 17.99 14.62 8.99
N GLU A 168 18.52 13.68 9.78
CA GLU A 168 19.97 13.46 9.85
C GLU A 168 20.56 12.97 8.53
N ARG A 169 19.81 12.15 7.79
CA ARG A 169 20.23 11.74 6.44
C ARG A 169 20.37 12.93 5.49
N VAL A 170 19.41 13.85 5.48
CA VAL A 170 19.49 15.06 4.64
C VAL A 170 20.67 15.93 5.05
N LYS A 171 20.89 16.12 6.36
CA LYS A 171 22.06 16.88 6.86
C LYS A 171 23.39 16.21 6.47
N SER A 172 23.45 14.87 6.46
CA SER A 172 24.65 14.14 6.00
C SER A 172 24.92 14.38 4.52
N GLN A 173 23.87 14.30 3.69
CA GLN A 173 23.96 14.59 2.26
C GLN A 173 24.38 16.03 1.99
N ASP A 174 23.87 17.00 2.76
CA ASP A 174 24.27 18.39 2.64
C ASP A 174 25.76 18.58 2.96
N ARG A 175 26.26 17.97 4.04
CA ARG A 175 27.68 17.98 4.38
C ARG A 175 28.56 17.37 3.27
N GLU A 176 28.12 16.25 2.69
CA GLU A 176 28.85 15.60 1.60
C GLU A 176 28.97 16.51 0.36
N VAL A 177 27.88 17.20 0.00
CA VAL A 177 27.84 18.12 -1.15
C VAL A 177 28.67 19.39 -0.89
N ASN A 178 28.68 19.90 0.34
CA ASN A 178 29.41 21.11 0.71
C ASN A 178 30.88 20.86 1.12
N GLY A 179 31.41 19.65 0.86
CA GLY A 179 32.82 19.35 1.07
C GLY A 179 33.22 19.10 2.53
N GLY A 180 32.26 18.76 3.40
CA GLY A 180 32.55 18.26 4.76
C GLY A 180 33.31 19.27 5.63
N ALA A 181 32.88 20.55 5.63
CA ALA A 181 33.40 21.55 6.57
C ALA A 181 32.86 21.36 7.97
#